data_a2bb9f3e4d87efc01af8ebb22fcceb5c
#
_entry.id   a2bb9f3e4d87efc01af8ebb22fcceb5c
#
_cell.length_a   1.000
_cell.length_b   1.000
_cell.length_c   1.000
_cell.angle_alpha   90.00
_cell.angle_beta   90.00
_cell.angle_gamma   90.00
#
_symmetry.space_group_name_H-M   'P 1'
#
loop_
_entity.id
_entity.type
_entity.pdbx_description
1 polymer ?
#
loop_
_entity_poly.entity_id
_entity_poly.type
_entity_poly.pdbx_seq_one_letter_code
_entity_poly.pdbx_strand_id
1 'polypeptide(L)'
;MGEKDMSEKILEDYNDVFSDIVNVLLFHGQELIEPSALESISVHSQYKGEDAKLHEQERDVAKKWKRYNVQLAIIGIENQTAVEKKMPFRLIGYDGASYKSQLQANAASIAPVVTIVLYFGEKHWCKERNIKSLMNIPKELDPYVNDYKMEVFEIAWLTDEQLEMFKSDFKVVARFFVNKRRGDSSDKRSCRKRDC
;
A
#
# COMPACT_ATOMS: atom_id res chain seq x y z
N MET A 1 3.03 4.91 -17.33
CA MET A 1 1.88 4.41 -16.57
C MET A 1 1.05 3.59 -17.55
N GLY A 2 0.90 2.29 -17.34
CA GLY A 2 0.19 1.40 -18.27
C GLY A 2 -1.32 1.44 -18.01
N GLU A 3 -2.14 1.11 -19.02
CA GLU A 3 -3.60 1.02 -18.89
C GLU A 3 -4.04 0.11 -17.73
N LYS A 4 -3.23 -0.89 -17.41
CA LYS A 4 -3.47 -1.85 -16.33
C LYS A 4 -3.34 -1.22 -14.93
N ASP A 5 -2.33 -0.37 -14.73
CA ASP A 5 -2.13 0.36 -13.46
C ASP A 5 -3.29 1.34 -13.21
N MET A 6 -3.85 1.92 -14.27
CA MET A 6 -4.98 2.84 -14.18
C MET A 6 -6.28 2.12 -13.79
N SER A 7 -6.48 0.90 -14.28
CA SER A 7 -7.68 0.11 -13.97
C SER A 7 -7.70 -0.37 -12.51
N GLU A 8 -6.55 -0.73 -11.94
CA GLU A 8 -6.42 -1.15 -10.54
C GLU A 8 -6.70 0.03 -9.60
N LYS A 9 -6.13 1.21 -9.86
CA LYS A 9 -6.39 2.44 -9.08
C LYS A 9 -7.86 2.86 -9.10
N ILE A 10 -8.53 2.77 -10.26
CA ILE A 10 -9.96 3.11 -10.38
C ILE A 10 -10.80 2.15 -9.55
N LEU A 11 -10.49 0.84 -9.56
CA LEU A 11 -11.21 -0.14 -8.78
C LEU A 11 -11.05 0.11 -7.28
N GLU A 12 -9.85 0.39 -6.82
CA GLU A 12 -9.53 0.64 -5.41
C GLU A 12 -10.12 1.95 -4.87
N ASP A 13 -10.48 2.90 -5.75
CA ASP A 13 -11.13 4.14 -5.32
C ASP A 13 -12.62 3.96 -4.98
N TYR A 14 -13.23 2.83 -5.32
CA TYR A 14 -14.56 2.51 -4.80
C TYR A 14 -14.50 2.16 -3.31
N ASN A 15 -15.38 2.75 -2.51
CA ASN A 15 -15.33 2.61 -1.06
C ASN A 15 -15.56 1.17 -0.57
N ASP A 16 -16.39 0.40 -1.25
CA ASP A 16 -16.65 -1.01 -0.95
C ASP A 16 -15.39 -1.87 -1.22
N VAL A 17 -14.69 -1.62 -2.32
CA VAL A 17 -13.44 -2.28 -2.66
C VAL A 17 -12.33 -1.90 -1.68
N PHE A 18 -12.18 -0.60 -1.42
CA PHE A 18 -11.17 -0.11 -0.47
C PHE A 18 -11.38 -0.67 0.94
N SER A 19 -12.61 -0.63 1.46
CA SER A 19 -12.91 -1.16 2.78
C SER A 19 -12.66 -2.66 2.87
N ASP A 20 -13.01 -3.41 1.83
CA ASP A 20 -12.80 -4.86 1.77
C ASP A 20 -11.30 -5.20 1.80
N ILE A 21 -10.48 -4.51 0.98
CA ILE A 21 -9.02 -4.68 0.97
C ILE A 21 -8.45 -4.45 2.38
N VAL A 22 -8.81 -3.35 3.02
CA VAL A 22 -8.28 -2.99 4.34
C VAL A 22 -8.78 -3.96 5.41
N ASN A 23 -10.06 -4.33 5.40
CA ASN A 23 -10.64 -5.28 6.34
C ASN A 23 -9.98 -6.65 6.23
N VAL A 24 -9.72 -7.14 5.03
CA VAL A 24 -9.06 -8.44 4.83
C VAL A 24 -7.59 -8.39 5.21
N LEU A 25 -6.85 -7.40 4.73
CA LEU A 25 -5.39 -7.39 4.86
C LEU A 25 -4.92 -6.90 6.24
N LEU A 26 -5.51 -5.82 6.78
CA LEU A 26 -5.11 -5.28 8.09
C LEU A 26 -5.85 -5.94 9.25
N PHE A 27 -7.13 -6.27 9.07
CA PHE A 27 -8.01 -6.73 10.13
C PHE A 27 -8.40 -8.21 10.01
N HIS A 28 -7.69 -8.96 9.14
CA HIS A 28 -7.85 -10.42 8.99
C HIS A 28 -9.31 -10.86 8.73
N GLY A 29 -10.01 -10.10 7.88
CA GLY A 29 -11.40 -10.35 7.49
C GLY A 29 -12.45 -9.81 8.48
N GLN A 30 -12.04 -9.14 9.55
CA GLN A 30 -12.99 -8.42 10.42
C GLN A 30 -13.49 -7.16 9.71
N GLU A 31 -14.81 -7.01 9.58
CA GLU A 31 -15.46 -5.87 8.92
C GLU A 31 -15.52 -4.66 9.85
N LEU A 32 -14.37 -4.03 10.10
CA LEU A 32 -14.27 -2.85 10.97
C LEU A 32 -14.53 -1.54 10.24
N ILE A 33 -14.23 -1.52 8.93
CA ILE A 33 -14.44 -0.34 8.09
C ILE A 33 -15.64 -0.60 7.18
N GLU A 34 -16.69 0.16 7.39
CA GLU A 34 -17.84 0.20 6.48
C GLU A 34 -17.56 1.13 5.29
N PRO A 35 -18.01 0.81 4.06
CA PRO A 35 -17.84 1.69 2.89
C PRO A 35 -18.36 3.11 3.12
N SER A 36 -19.47 3.25 3.83
CA SER A 36 -20.08 4.54 4.19
C SER A 36 -19.26 5.39 5.14
N ALA A 37 -18.29 4.79 5.85
CA ALA A 37 -17.38 5.43 6.79
C ALA A 37 -16.14 6.03 6.11
N LEU A 38 -16.00 5.87 4.79
CA LEU A 38 -14.85 6.31 4.01
C LEU A 38 -15.16 7.57 3.20
N GLU A 39 -14.20 8.50 3.23
CA GLU A 39 -14.22 9.74 2.46
C GLU A 39 -12.92 9.87 1.69
N SER A 40 -12.99 10.00 0.36
CA SER A 40 -11.81 10.18 -0.50
C SER A 40 -11.10 11.51 -0.19
N ILE A 41 -9.78 11.50 -0.23
CA ILE A 41 -8.96 12.70 -0.07
C ILE A 41 -8.03 12.85 -1.27
N SER A 42 -7.55 14.08 -1.49
CA SER A 42 -6.52 14.33 -2.51
C SER A 42 -5.26 13.54 -2.17
N VAL A 43 -4.77 12.81 -3.15
CA VAL A 43 -3.55 11.99 -3.05
C VAL A 43 -2.28 12.77 -3.42
N HIS A 44 -2.45 14.00 -3.92
CA HIS A 44 -1.34 14.85 -4.35
C HIS A 44 -0.69 15.57 -3.18
N SER A 45 0.62 15.49 -3.10
CA SER A 45 1.44 16.37 -2.28
C SER A 45 2.52 17.02 -3.13
N GLN A 46 2.71 18.33 -2.96
CA GLN A 46 3.72 19.09 -3.68
C GLN A 46 4.82 19.53 -2.71
N TYR A 47 6.07 19.39 -3.12
CA TYR A 47 7.20 19.96 -2.40
C TYR A 47 8.18 20.63 -3.37
N LYS A 48 8.86 21.67 -2.90
CA LYS A 48 9.89 22.37 -3.66
C LYS A 48 11.23 21.70 -3.39
N GLY A 49 11.83 21.09 -4.41
CA GLY A 49 13.17 20.50 -4.31
C GLY A 49 14.29 21.54 -4.28
N GLU A 50 15.52 21.12 -4.02
CA GLU A 50 16.72 21.99 -4.05
C GLU A 50 16.97 22.59 -5.43
N ASP A 51 16.49 21.94 -6.50
CA ASP A 51 16.49 22.45 -7.88
C ASP A 51 15.49 23.58 -8.13
N ALA A 52 14.82 24.06 -7.08
CA ALA A 52 13.76 25.07 -7.10
C ALA A 52 12.51 24.68 -7.91
N LYS A 53 12.44 23.43 -8.39
CA LYS A 53 11.27 22.91 -9.10
C LYS A 53 10.24 22.39 -8.12
N LEU A 54 8.99 22.44 -8.55
CA LEU A 54 7.87 21.81 -7.84
C LEU A 54 7.88 20.33 -8.17
N HIS A 55 8.08 19.49 -7.17
CA HIS A 55 7.96 18.04 -7.28
C HIS A 55 6.61 17.61 -6.73
N GLU A 56 5.95 16.72 -7.47
CA GLU A 56 4.69 16.12 -7.05
C GLU A 56 4.97 14.71 -6.54
N GLN A 57 4.43 14.40 -5.37
CA GLN A 57 4.29 13.05 -4.88
C GLN A 57 2.82 12.68 -4.89
N GLU A 58 2.50 11.60 -5.56
CA GLU A 58 1.14 11.11 -5.68
C GLU A 58 1.08 9.69 -5.10
N ARG A 59 0.17 9.48 -4.17
CA ARG A 59 -0.22 8.17 -3.66
C ARG A 59 -1.32 7.63 -4.56
N ASP A 60 -1.42 6.31 -4.72
CA ASP A 60 -2.43 5.74 -5.61
C ASP A 60 -3.85 6.02 -5.14
N VAL A 61 -4.18 5.64 -3.92
CA VAL A 61 -5.48 5.93 -3.29
C VAL A 61 -5.29 6.29 -1.82
N ALA A 62 -6.08 7.23 -1.32
CA ALA A 62 -6.13 7.53 0.12
C ALA A 62 -7.53 7.94 0.56
N LYS A 63 -7.94 7.45 1.74
CA LYS A 63 -9.25 7.75 2.31
C LYS A 63 -9.16 8.06 3.79
N LYS A 64 -10.04 8.98 4.25
CA LYS A 64 -10.30 9.20 5.67
C LYS A 64 -11.30 8.16 6.13
N TRP A 65 -10.96 7.45 7.19
CA TRP A 65 -11.89 6.63 7.91
C TRP A 65 -12.53 7.44 9.02
N LYS A 66 -13.83 7.59 8.99
CA LYS A 66 -14.61 8.37 9.95
C LYS A 66 -15.61 7.49 10.68
N ARG A 67 -15.88 7.83 11.93
CA ARG A 67 -17.03 7.29 12.67
C ARG A 67 -17.78 8.46 13.28
N TYR A 68 -19.05 8.59 12.88
CA TYR A 68 -19.81 9.82 13.11
C TYR A 68 -19.09 11.03 12.51
N ASN A 69 -18.78 12.06 13.28
CA ASN A 69 -18.04 13.23 12.81
C ASN A 69 -16.56 13.22 13.24
N VAL A 70 -16.06 12.08 13.73
CA VAL A 70 -14.67 11.94 14.20
C VAL A 70 -13.86 11.20 13.15
N GLN A 71 -12.75 11.81 12.71
CA GLN A 71 -11.77 11.15 11.84
C GLN A 71 -10.93 10.19 12.70
N LEU A 72 -11.00 8.90 12.42
CA LEU A 72 -10.27 7.86 13.14
C LEU A 72 -8.88 7.62 12.56
N ALA A 73 -8.75 7.62 11.22
CA ALA A 73 -7.48 7.42 10.54
C ALA A 73 -7.51 8.02 9.12
N ILE A 74 -6.33 8.16 8.53
CA ILE A 74 -6.12 8.28 7.08
C ILE A 74 -5.45 6.98 6.63
N ILE A 75 -6.03 6.29 5.66
CA ILE A 75 -5.50 5.05 5.13
C ILE A 75 -5.16 5.27 3.66
N GLY A 76 -3.95 4.90 3.27
CA GLY A 76 -3.47 4.97 1.89
C GLY A 76 -3.09 3.60 1.35
N ILE A 77 -3.29 3.43 0.05
CA ILE A 77 -2.85 2.26 -0.73
C ILE A 77 -1.83 2.73 -1.76
N GLU A 78 -0.79 1.96 -1.93
CA GLU A 78 0.25 2.14 -2.95
C GLU A 78 0.47 0.82 -3.67
N ASN A 79 0.28 0.80 -4.99
CA ASN A 79 0.40 -0.39 -5.82
C ASN A 79 1.81 -0.55 -6.39
N GLN A 80 2.38 -1.75 -6.29
CA GLN A 80 3.69 -2.06 -6.81
C GLN A 80 3.70 -3.40 -7.57
N THR A 81 4.20 -3.39 -8.79
CA THR A 81 4.43 -4.61 -9.60
C THR A 81 5.88 -5.08 -9.53
N ALA A 82 6.80 -4.19 -9.18
CA ALA A 82 8.22 -4.46 -9.00
C ALA A 82 8.70 -4.00 -7.61
N VAL A 83 9.77 -4.63 -7.14
CA VAL A 83 10.36 -4.27 -5.84
C VAL A 83 11.09 -2.94 -5.92
N GLU A 84 10.57 -1.92 -5.24
CA GLU A 84 11.19 -0.59 -5.11
C GLU A 84 11.97 -0.50 -3.79
N LYS A 85 13.30 -0.44 -3.87
CA LYS A 85 14.19 -0.44 -2.69
C LYS A 85 13.98 0.76 -1.78
N LYS A 86 13.62 1.93 -2.35
CA LYS A 86 13.43 3.18 -1.61
C LYS A 86 11.98 3.41 -1.20
N MET A 87 11.12 2.40 -1.34
CA MET A 87 9.71 2.49 -1.01
C MET A 87 9.44 3.02 0.41
N PRO A 88 10.16 2.59 1.48
CA PRO A 88 9.94 3.14 2.81
C PRO A 88 10.13 4.67 2.89
N PHE A 89 11.06 5.24 2.11
CA PHE A 89 11.26 6.69 2.06
C PHE A 89 10.14 7.42 1.31
N ARG A 90 9.54 6.79 0.32
CA ARG A 90 8.36 7.35 -0.36
C ARG A 90 7.17 7.40 0.58
N LEU A 91 6.91 6.29 1.31
CA LEU A 91 5.76 6.18 2.20
C LEU A 91 5.84 7.15 3.38
N ILE A 92 7.00 7.30 4.03
CA ILE A 92 7.16 8.28 5.11
C ILE A 92 6.94 9.72 4.59
N GLY A 93 7.28 9.99 3.33
CA GLY A 93 6.97 11.27 2.66
C GLY A 93 5.46 11.50 2.51
N TYR A 94 4.72 10.50 2.08
CA TYR A 94 3.25 10.56 1.97
C TYR A 94 2.57 10.74 3.33
N ASP A 95 3.00 9.96 4.33
CA ASP A 95 2.45 10.04 5.67
C ASP A 95 2.76 11.39 6.31
N GLY A 96 3.99 11.88 6.14
CA GLY A 96 4.40 13.21 6.58
C GLY A 96 3.58 14.33 5.95
N ALA A 97 3.29 14.26 4.64
CA ALA A 97 2.42 15.20 3.95
C ALA A 97 0.98 15.17 4.49
N SER A 98 0.46 13.97 4.79
CA SER A 98 -0.86 13.80 5.39
C SER A 98 -0.95 14.39 6.80
N TYR A 99 0.08 14.21 7.64
CA TYR A 99 0.16 14.88 8.95
C TYR A 99 0.26 16.38 8.82
N LYS A 100 1.11 16.87 7.91
CA LYS A 100 1.23 18.31 7.64
C LYS A 100 -0.10 18.95 7.21
N SER A 101 -0.85 18.28 6.35
CA SER A 101 -2.17 18.73 5.90
C SER A 101 -3.15 18.84 7.07
N GLN A 102 -3.17 17.89 8.00
CA GLN A 102 -4.01 17.94 9.19
C GLN A 102 -3.64 19.14 10.10
N LEU A 103 -2.35 19.41 10.27
CA LEU A 103 -1.86 20.57 11.05
C LEU A 103 -2.28 21.88 10.39
N GLN A 104 -2.16 22.00 9.06
CA GLN A 104 -2.55 23.19 8.32
C GLN A 104 -4.07 23.46 8.35
N ALA A 105 -4.86 22.38 8.40
CA ALA A 105 -6.31 22.48 8.53
C ALA A 105 -6.78 22.81 9.96
N ASN A 106 -5.87 23.03 10.91
CA ASN A 106 -6.17 23.25 12.33
C ASN A 106 -7.10 22.15 12.90
N ALA A 107 -6.85 20.90 12.53
CA ALA A 107 -7.64 19.78 13.02
C ALA A 107 -7.61 19.74 14.57
N ALA A 108 -8.75 19.53 15.20
CA ALA A 108 -8.87 19.46 16.65
C ALA A 108 -8.07 18.29 17.28
N SER A 109 -7.87 17.24 16.49
CA SER A 109 -6.99 16.12 16.83
C SER A 109 -6.30 15.61 15.58
N ILE A 110 -5.08 15.11 15.73
CA ILE A 110 -4.33 14.51 14.62
C ILE A 110 -4.64 13.01 14.58
N ALA A 111 -5.25 12.58 13.50
CA ALA A 111 -5.55 11.17 13.26
C ALA A 111 -4.30 10.44 12.72
N PRO A 112 -4.10 9.16 13.10
CA PRO A 112 -3.02 8.34 12.58
C PRO A 112 -3.13 8.18 11.06
N VAL A 113 -1.96 8.07 10.42
CA VAL A 113 -1.84 7.78 8.98
C VAL A 113 -1.24 6.39 8.83
N VAL A 114 -1.86 5.56 8.00
CA VAL A 114 -1.40 4.20 7.68
C VAL A 114 -1.35 4.06 6.17
N THR A 115 -0.18 3.76 5.60
CA THR A 115 -0.05 3.45 4.18
C THR A 115 0.39 2.01 4.01
N ILE A 116 -0.39 1.23 3.24
CA ILE A 116 -0.07 -0.15 2.89
C ILE A 116 0.39 -0.24 1.43
N VAL A 117 1.27 -1.20 1.16
CA VAL A 117 1.72 -1.51 -0.19
C VAL A 117 1.06 -2.80 -0.63
N LEU A 118 0.34 -2.76 -1.76
CA LEU A 118 -0.15 -3.93 -2.46
C LEU A 118 0.88 -4.33 -3.52
N TYR A 119 1.56 -5.43 -3.28
CA TYR A 119 2.59 -5.91 -4.19
C TYR A 119 2.08 -7.07 -5.04
N PHE A 120 2.03 -6.85 -6.34
CA PHE A 120 1.48 -7.78 -7.34
C PHE A 120 2.56 -8.63 -8.05
N GLY A 121 3.82 -8.51 -7.62
CA GLY A 121 4.93 -9.24 -8.24
C GLY A 121 4.88 -10.75 -8.01
N GLU A 122 5.37 -11.52 -8.99
CA GLU A 122 5.42 -12.98 -8.95
C GLU A 122 6.53 -13.54 -8.03
N LYS A 123 7.52 -12.71 -7.68
CA LYS A 123 8.58 -13.02 -6.72
C LYS A 123 8.25 -12.40 -5.38
N HIS A 124 8.73 -13.01 -4.29
CA HIS A 124 8.59 -12.40 -2.97
C HIS A 124 9.26 -11.03 -2.87
N TRP A 125 8.68 -10.17 -2.04
CA TRP A 125 9.32 -8.92 -1.65
C TRP A 125 10.51 -9.22 -0.73
N CYS A 126 11.71 -9.32 -1.30
CA CYS A 126 12.94 -9.72 -0.61
C CYS A 126 13.83 -8.53 -0.22
N LYS A 127 13.28 -7.32 -0.13
CA LYS A 127 14.01 -6.10 0.25
C LYS A 127 13.54 -5.57 1.60
N GLU A 128 14.39 -4.74 2.18
CA GLU A 128 14.13 -4.12 3.47
C GLU A 128 12.80 -3.35 3.46
N ARG A 129 12.08 -3.46 4.58
CA ARG A 129 10.75 -2.85 4.76
C ARG A 129 10.79 -1.67 5.74
N ASN A 130 11.98 -1.22 6.13
CA ASN A 130 12.16 -0.13 7.08
C ASN A 130 13.32 0.79 6.68
N ILE A 131 13.26 2.06 7.08
CA ILE A 131 14.23 3.06 6.63
C ILE A 131 15.60 2.89 7.28
N LYS A 132 15.67 2.44 8.54
CA LYS A 132 16.97 2.28 9.22
C LYS A 132 17.89 1.30 8.50
N SER A 133 17.37 0.20 7.98
CA SER A 133 18.13 -0.81 7.24
C SER A 133 18.66 -0.30 5.90
N LEU A 134 18.13 0.80 5.38
CA LEU A 134 18.53 1.41 4.11
C LEU A 134 19.56 2.54 4.29
N MET A 135 19.92 2.88 5.53
CA MET A 135 20.80 3.98 5.85
C MET A 135 22.11 3.48 6.47
N ASN A 136 23.20 4.19 6.17
CA ASN A 136 24.46 4.05 6.90
C ASN A 136 24.44 4.95 8.14
N ILE A 137 24.00 4.41 9.28
CA ILE A 137 23.87 5.17 10.52
C ILE A 137 25.15 4.97 11.35
N PRO A 138 25.88 6.06 11.71
CA PRO A 138 26.93 5.99 12.70
C PRO A 138 26.40 5.43 14.04
N LYS A 139 27.19 4.60 14.74
CA LYS A 139 26.75 3.94 15.97
C LYS A 139 26.25 4.91 17.04
N GLU A 140 26.86 6.08 17.11
CA GLU A 140 26.54 7.14 18.07
C GLU A 140 25.18 7.77 17.77
N LEU A 141 24.71 7.74 16.53
CA LEU A 141 23.44 8.32 16.10
C LEU A 141 22.30 7.29 16.08
N ASP A 142 22.58 5.99 16.07
CA ASP A 142 21.57 4.94 15.95
C ASP A 142 20.43 5.04 16.99
N PRO A 143 20.71 5.36 18.29
CA PRO A 143 19.65 5.54 19.27
C PRO A 143 18.71 6.72 19.03
N TYR A 144 19.13 7.69 18.23
CA TYR A 144 18.39 8.93 17.96
C TYR A 144 17.67 8.93 16.60
N VAL A 145 17.95 7.94 15.75
CA VAL A 145 17.28 7.80 14.46
C VAL A 145 15.99 7.00 14.65
N ASN A 146 14.85 7.63 14.35
CA ASN A 146 13.57 6.92 14.34
C ASN A 146 13.50 5.98 13.13
N ASP A 147 12.91 4.81 13.34
CA ASP A 147 12.61 3.89 12.25
C ASP A 147 11.19 4.12 11.73
N TYR A 148 11.00 3.88 10.45
CA TYR A 148 9.69 3.83 9.81
C TYR A 148 9.58 2.50 9.08
N LYS A 149 8.58 1.71 9.44
CA LYS A 149 8.30 0.40 8.87
C LYS A 149 7.11 0.48 7.93
N MET A 150 7.23 -0.06 6.72
CA MET A 150 6.12 -0.22 5.80
C MET A 150 5.49 -1.60 5.90
N GLU A 151 4.19 -1.66 5.68
CA GLU A 151 3.45 -2.92 5.56
C GLU A 151 3.25 -3.26 4.08
N VAL A 152 3.74 -4.46 3.68
CA VAL A 152 3.67 -4.96 2.30
C VAL A 152 2.83 -6.22 2.28
N PHE A 153 1.77 -6.20 1.49
CA PHE A 153 0.91 -7.35 1.23
C PHE A 153 1.19 -7.90 -0.17
N GLU A 154 1.69 -9.12 -0.22
CA GLU A 154 2.10 -9.79 -1.45
C GLU A 154 0.88 -10.48 -2.08
N ILE A 155 0.15 -9.76 -2.94
CA ILE A 155 -1.17 -10.17 -3.46
C ILE A 155 -1.09 -11.49 -4.26
N ALA A 156 -0.03 -11.68 -5.04
CA ALA A 156 0.17 -12.94 -5.78
C ALA A 156 0.46 -14.15 -4.87
N TRP A 157 0.70 -13.93 -3.57
CA TRP A 157 1.05 -14.96 -2.59
C TRP A 157 -0.03 -15.19 -1.52
N LEU A 158 -1.20 -14.57 -1.68
CA LEU A 158 -2.34 -14.82 -0.80
C LEU A 158 -2.74 -16.30 -0.83
N THR A 159 -3.14 -16.82 0.32
CA THR A 159 -3.69 -18.17 0.42
C THR A 159 -5.12 -18.23 -0.11
N ASP A 160 -5.62 -19.44 -0.38
CA ASP A 160 -7.00 -19.58 -0.83
C ASP A 160 -8.00 -19.13 0.25
N GLU A 161 -7.68 -19.35 1.55
CA GLU A 161 -8.47 -18.84 2.67
C GLU A 161 -8.52 -17.31 2.69
N GLN A 162 -7.39 -16.65 2.46
CA GLN A 162 -7.34 -15.18 2.39
C GLN A 162 -8.12 -14.66 1.18
N LEU A 163 -8.02 -15.32 0.03
CA LEU A 163 -8.80 -14.97 -1.16
C LEU A 163 -10.31 -15.08 -0.93
N GLU A 164 -10.76 -16.09 -0.17
CA GLU A 164 -12.18 -16.26 0.14
C GLU A 164 -12.71 -15.20 1.11
N MET A 165 -11.87 -14.52 1.87
CA MET A 165 -12.29 -13.42 2.75
C MET A 165 -12.76 -12.18 1.97
N PHE A 166 -12.21 -11.94 0.76
CA PHE A 166 -12.63 -10.80 -0.06
C PHE A 166 -14.06 -10.98 -0.58
N LYS A 167 -14.84 -9.91 -0.46
CA LYS A 167 -16.26 -9.84 -0.90
C LYS A 167 -16.45 -8.97 -2.14
N SER A 168 -15.53 -8.03 -2.38
CA SER A 168 -15.55 -7.11 -3.50
C SER A 168 -14.93 -7.69 -4.77
N ASP A 169 -14.99 -6.95 -5.87
CA ASP A 169 -14.36 -7.29 -7.15
C ASP A 169 -12.82 -7.39 -7.06
N PHE A 170 -12.21 -6.85 -5.99
CA PHE A 170 -10.78 -7.07 -5.75
C PHE A 170 -10.42 -8.55 -5.64
N LYS A 171 -11.34 -9.41 -5.20
CA LYS A 171 -11.16 -10.87 -5.20
C LYS A 171 -10.77 -11.42 -6.58
N VAL A 172 -11.38 -10.89 -7.65
CA VAL A 172 -11.09 -11.31 -9.02
C VAL A 172 -9.66 -10.93 -9.41
N VAL A 173 -9.26 -9.69 -9.07
CA VAL A 173 -7.90 -9.19 -9.31
C VAL A 173 -6.88 -10.02 -8.54
N ALA A 174 -7.06 -10.20 -7.25
CA ALA A 174 -6.16 -10.96 -6.40
C ALA A 174 -6.02 -12.42 -6.89
N ARG A 175 -7.13 -13.07 -7.22
CA ARG A 175 -7.16 -14.45 -7.76
C ARG A 175 -6.42 -14.55 -9.09
N PHE A 176 -6.54 -13.54 -9.97
CA PHE A 176 -5.79 -13.49 -11.22
C PHE A 176 -4.27 -13.56 -10.97
N PHE A 177 -3.74 -12.72 -10.06
CA PHE A 177 -2.30 -12.71 -9.77
C PHE A 177 -1.82 -13.99 -9.08
N VAL A 178 -2.60 -14.56 -8.17
CA VAL A 178 -2.29 -15.86 -7.55
C VAL A 178 -2.23 -16.97 -8.59
N ASN A 179 -3.20 -17.04 -9.50
CA ASN A 179 -3.25 -18.06 -10.56
C ASN A 179 -2.12 -17.87 -11.56
N LYS A 180 -1.83 -16.63 -11.96
CA LYS A 180 -0.72 -16.30 -12.85
C LYS A 180 0.61 -16.80 -12.30
N ARG A 181 0.91 -16.51 -11.03
CA ARG A 181 2.12 -17.03 -10.36
C ARG A 181 2.14 -18.57 -10.31
N ARG A 182 1.01 -19.20 -9.99
CA ARG A 182 0.89 -20.69 -9.93
C ARG A 182 1.08 -21.32 -11.31
N GLY A 183 0.54 -20.71 -12.38
CA GLY A 183 0.67 -21.17 -13.77
C GLY A 183 2.11 -21.12 -14.26
N ASP A 184 2.82 -20.03 -14.07
CA ASP A 184 4.24 -19.91 -14.42
C ASP A 184 5.13 -20.93 -13.70
N SER A 185 4.75 -21.34 -12.47
CA SER A 185 5.45 -22.37 -11.72
C SER A 185 5.23 -23.78 -12.27
N SER A 186 4.08 -24.06 -12.89
CA SER A 186 3.77 -25.36 -13.52
C SER A 186 4.50 -25.52 -14.85
N ASP A 187 4.60 -24.48 -15.65
CA ASP A 187 5.31 -24.50 -16.94
C ASP A 187 6.82 -24.71 -16.76
N LYS A 188 7.43 -24.08 -15.77
CA LYS A 188 8.85 -24.29 -15.45
C LYS A 188 9.18 -25.70 -14.96
N ARG A 189 8.25 -26.41 -14.33
CA ARG A 189 8.41 -27.80 -13.93
C ARG A 189 8.23 -28.78 -15.09
N SER A 190 7.38 -28.46 -16.06
CA SER A 190 7.19 -29.30 -17.25
C SER A 190 8.38 -29.23 -18.20
N CYS A 191 9.05 -28.07 -18.29
CA CYS A 191 10.25 -27.88 -19.11
C CYS A 191 11.47 -28.66 -18.56
N ARG A 192 11.64 -28.74 -17.21
CA ARG A 192 12.72 -29.51 -16.59
C ARG A 192 12.55 -31.05 -16.66
N LYS A 193 11.36 -31.55 -17.01
CA LYS A 193 11.08 -32.99 -17.18
C LYS A 193 11.29 -33.49 -18.60
N ARG A 194 11.56 -32.61 -19.58
CA ARG A 194 11.81 -32.98 -20.99
C ARG A 194 13.27 -33.02 -21.38
N ASP A 195 14.17 -32.57 -20.50
CA ASP A 195 15.62 -32.55 -20.73
C ASP A 195 16.36 -33.60 -19.85
N CYS A 196 15.76 -34.78 -19.63
CA CYS A 196 16.40 -35.98 -19.08
C CYS A 196 16.24 -37.19 -20.00
#